data_6484c4badc6d0238184874f2f8c2c607
#
_entry.id   6484c4badc6d0238184874f2f8c2c607
#
_cell.length_a   1.000
_cell.length_b   1.000
_cell.length_c   1.000
_cell.angle_alpha   90.00
_cell.angle_beta   90.00
_cell.angle_gamma   90.00
#
_symmetry.space_group_name_H-M   'P 1'
#
loop_
_entity.id
_entity.type
_entity.pdbx_description
1 polymer ?
#
loop_
_entity_poly.entity_id
_entity_poly.type
_entity_poly.pdbx_seq_one_letter_code
_entity_poly.pdbx_strand_id
1 'polypeptide(L)'
;MSPSIGIIGDGFGAAAFVLHLSQHAPEYLDNLIIFGTGTLGSGAAYACATPDYKLNVRSDLMRLWPDNPSHFTAWAKQNLDDDDAHHPAGAFYQRRDFARYVSACLADLPQKITQISEHVIQARALTDSADTRWQVETEHGARYQCDHLILATGNPKPIWPCSVHLPDDDKRLIQSVWKGDWQTSVGSGEDVNIIGGGLTAMDVIYALFQAGHKGQIKVITPNGMLPPVQMPWTVKPAFNWPECRTACDVVRAARSILGPDWTQISW
;
A
#
# COMPACT_ATOMS: atom_id res chain seq x y z
N MET A 1 -31.37 9.07 -10.01
CA MET A 1 -30.28 9.36 -9.07
C MET A 1 -29.16 8.41 -9.38
N SER A 2 -27.92 8.88 -9.35
CA SER A 2 -26.77 8.00 -9.51
C SER A 2 -26.72 7.00 -8.34
N PRO A 3 -26.34 5.74 -8.55
CA PRO A 3 -26.19 4.77 -7.49
C PRO A 3 -25.20 5.26 -6.41
N SER A 4 -25.43 4.84 -5.18
CA SER A 4 -24.55 5.16 -4.05
C SER A 4 -23.42 4.15 -3.91
N ILE A 5 -22.22 4.64 -3.55
CA ILE A 5 -21.03 3.81 -3.41
C ILE A 5 -20.48 3.93 -1.99
N GLY A 6 -20.32 2.80 -1.31
CA GLY A 6 -19.59 2.70 -0.05
C GLY A 6 -18.20 2.14 -0.27
N ILE A 7 -17.17 2.73 0.33
CA ILE A 7 -15.80 2.22 0.31
C ILE A 7 -15.36 1.95 1.74
N ILE A 8 -14.99 0.71 2.04
CA ILE A 8 -14.42 0.34 3.34
C ILE A 8 -12.90 0.38 3.24
N GLY A 9 -12.29 1.32 3.96
CA GLY A 9 -10.86 1.62 3.96
C GLY A 9 -10.55 2.97 3.31
N ASP A 10 -9.54 3.64 3.82
CA ASP A 10 -9.09 4.98 3.44
C ASP A 10 -7.66 5.01 2.89
N GLY A 11 -7.12 3.84 2.55
CA GLY A 11 -5.77 3.73 1.99
C GLY A 11 -5.67 4.16 0.52
N PHE A 12 -4.50 3.89 -0.06
CA PHE A 12 -4.21 4.22 -1.46
C PHE A 12 -5.23 3.64 -2.45
N GLY A 13 -5.70 2.40 -2.24
CA GLY A 13 -6.69 1.78 -3.12
C GLY A 13 -8.00 2.56 -3.18
N ALA A 14 -8.47 3.07 -2.02
CA ALA A 14 -9.66 3.92 -1.96
C ALA A 14 -9.42 5.25 -2.69
N ALA A 15 -8.29 5.91 -2.43
CA ALA A 15 -7.94 7.18 -3.07
C ALA A 15 -7.79 7.04 -4.59
N ALA A 16 -7.10 6.00 -5.06
CA ALA A 16 -6.96 5.73 -6.48
C ALA A 16 -8.32 5.52 -7.15
N PHE A 17 -9.22 4.75 -6.51
CA PHE A 17 -10.58 4.56 -7.01
C PHE A 17 -11.33 5.91 -7.12
N VAL A 18 -11.29 6.74 -6.10
CA VAL A 18 -11.93 8.08 -6.09
C VAL A 18 -11.38 8.96 -7.21
N LEU A 19 -10.06 9.00 -7.36
CA LEU A 19 -9.40 9.81 -8.39
C LEU A 19 -9.76 9.35 -9.81
N HIS A 20 -9.80 8.04 -10.05
CA HIS A 20 -10.24 7.52 -11.33
C HIS A 20 -11.74 7.72 -11.55
N LEU A 21 -12.56 7.56 -10.52
CA LEU A 21 -13.99 7.84 -10.60
C LEU A 21 -14.25 9.30 -10.98
N SER A 22 -13.48 10.23 -10.45
CA SER A 22 -13.61 11.66 -10.78
C SER A 22 -13.34 11.98 -12.24
N GLN A 23 -12.51 11.19 -12.91
CA GLN A 23 -12.21 11.38 -14.33
C GLN A 23 -13.21 10.68 -15.26
N HIS A 24 -13.69 9.51 -14.86
CA HIS A 24 -14.46 8.64 -15.75
C HIS A 24 -15.97 8.68 -15.51
N ALA A 25 -16.39 9.00 -14.27
CA ALA A 25 -17.79 9.03 -13.87
C ALA A 25 -18.00 9.95 -12.66
N PRO A 26 -17.75 11.26 -12.80
CA PRO A 26 -17.76 12.22 -11.69
C PRO A 26 -19.12 12.34 -11.00
N GLU A 27 -20.20 11.99 -11.67
CA GLU A 27 -21.58 12.01 -11.14
C GLU A 27 -21.82 11.03 -9.99
N TYR A 28 -20.90 10.09 -9.74
CA TYR A 28 -20.98 9.16 -8.62
C TYR A 28 -20.33 9.70 -7.36
N LEU A 29 -19.52 10.73 -7.45
CA LEU A 29 -18.82 11.28 -6.29
C LEU A 29 -19.75 11.90 -5.27
N ASP A 30 -20.87 12.46 -5.69
CA ASP A 30 -21.86 13.09 -4.80
C ASP A 30 -22.54 12.09 -3.85
N ASN A 31 -22.59 10.80 -4.26
CA ASN A 31 -23.20 9.71 -3.51
C ASN A 31 -22.15 8.69 -2.99
N LEU A 32 -20.90 9.15 -2.80
CA LEU A 32 -19.82 8.30 -2.34
C LEU A 32 -19.53 8.55 -0.88
N ILE A 33 -19.43 7.46 -0.10
CA ILE A 33 -19.07 7.48 1.32
C ILE A 33 -17.86 6.57 1.54
N ILE A 34 -16.85 7.10 2.21
CA ILE A 34 -15.65 6.35 2.61
C ILE A 34 -15.71 6.11 4.12
N PHE A 35 -15.46 4.86 4.54
CA PHE A 35 -15.35 4.47 5.94
C PHE A 35 -13.88 4.21 6.26
N GLY A 36 -13.32 5.00 7.17
CA GLY A 36 -11.92 4.87 7.58
C GLY A 36 -11.50 5.97 8.53
N THR A 37 -10.61 5.66 9.47
CA THR A 37 -10.18 6.54 10.57
C THR A 37 -8.90 7.31 10.27
N GLY A 38 -8.26 7.02 9.14
CA GLY A 38 -7.02 7.67 8.71
C GLY A 38 -7.22 8.74 7.65
N THR A 39 -6.13 9.28 7.15
CA THR A 39 -6.15 10.21 6.02
C THR A 39 -6.31 9.44 4.72
N LEU A 40 -7.31 9.83 3.92
CA LEU A 40 -7.56 9.21 2.62
C LEU A 40 -6.28 9.25 1.75
N GLY A 41 -5.92 8.10 1.22
CA GLY A 41 -4.78 7.92 0.34
C GLY A 41 -3.49 7.46 1.01
N SER A 42 -3.34 7.61 2.32
CA SER A 42 -2.12 7.20 3.00
C SER A 42 -2.13 5.72 3.41
N GLY A 43 -3.12 5.27 4.17
CA GLY A 43 -3.18 3.90 4.67
C GLY A 43 -1.90 3.46 5.40
N ALA A 44 -1.81 2.21 5.80
CA ALA A 44 -0.65 1.70 6.55
C ALA A 44 0.66 1.74 5.76
N ALA A 45 0.61 1.59 4.43
CA ALA A 45 1.81 1.52 3.60
C ALA A 45 2.52 2.87 3.41
N TYR A 46 1.77 3.98 3.46
CA TYR A 46 2.26 5.32 3.16
C TYR A 46 2.09 6.30 4.31
N ALA A 47 1.36 5.94 5.37
CA ALA A 47 1.17 6.76 6.57
C ALA A 47 2.39 6.75 7.52
N CYS A 48 3.47 6.03 7.18
CA CYS A 48 4.64 5.92 8.05
C CYS A 48 5.31 7.28 8.23
N ALA A 49 5.52 7.66 9.49
CA ALA A 49 6.15 8.93 9.85
C ALA A 49 7.67 8.93 9.59
N THR A 50 8.31 7.76 9.61
CA THR A 50 9.76 7.67 9.44
C THR A 50 10.19 7.99 7.99
N PRO A 51 11.20 8.85 7.81
CA PRO A 51 11.79 9.12 6.50
C PRO A 51 12.55 7.94 5.91
N ASP A 52 12.90 6.95 6.75
CA ASP A 52 13.76 5.84 6.35
C ASP A 52 13.07 4.84 5.43
N TYR A 53 11.73 4.86 5.38
CA TYR A 53 10.97 3.94 4.54
C TYR A 53 10.84 4.47 3.12
N LYS A 54 11.57 3.85 2.21
CA LYS A 54 11.54 4.17 0.78
C LYS A 54 10.48 3.34 0.05
N LEU A 55 10.07 3.81 -1.12
CA LEU A 55 9.22 3.04 -2.04
C LEU A 55 9.97 1.79 -2.49
N ASN A 56 9.28 0.67 -2.58
CA ASN A 56 9.85 -0.61 -3.02
C ASN A 56 10.14 -0.65 -4.52
N VAL A 57 9.60 0.31 -5.26
CA VAL A 57 9.74 0.41 -6.72
C VAL A 57 10.14 1.84 -7.10
N ARG A 58 10.77 1.97 -8.24
CA ARG A 58 11.17 3.28 -8.78
C ARG A 58 9.95 4.17 -9.02
N SER A 59 10.15 5.47 -8.92
CA SER A 59 9.10 6.47 -9.10
C SER A 59 8.40 6.41 -10.47
N ASP A 60 9.11 6.02 -11.52
CA ASP A 60 8.57 5.86 -12.86
C ASP A 60 7.62 4.65 -13.01
N LEU A 61 7.61 3.76 -12.03
CA LEU A 61 6.68 2.62 -11.94
C LEU A 61 5.49 2.90 -11.01
N MET A 62 5.54 3.98 -10.23
CA MET A 62 4.45 4.42 -9.34
C MET A 62 3.40 5.19 -10.16
N ARG A 63 2.55 4.48 -10.87
CA ARG A 63 1.61 5.03 -11.84
C ARG A 63 0.21 5.13 -11.26
N LEU A 64 -0.17 6.33 -10.82
CA LEU A 64 -1.56 6.62 -10.46
C LEU A 64 -2.41 6.83 -11.72
N TRP A 65 -1.83 7.46 -12.75
CA TRP A 65 -2.51 7.81 -13.98
C TRP A 65 -1.95 6.99 -15.15
N PRO A 66 -2.70 6.03 -15.73
CA PRO A 66 -2.24 5.21 -16.85
C PRO A 66 -1.81 6.04 -18.07
N ASP A 67 -2.55 7.11 -18.37
CA ASP A 67 -2.28 7.98 -19.52
C ASP A 67 -1.16 9.00 -19.26
N ASN A 68 -0.74 9.16 -18.00
CA ASN A 68 0.39 9.99 -17.61
C ASN A 68 1.31 9.25 -16.63
N PRO A 69 2.08 8.26 -17.10
CA PRO A 69 2.89 7.40 -16.24
C PRO A 69 4.02 8.14 -15.52
N SER A 70 4.40 9.34 -15.96
CA SER A 70 5.43 10.16 -15.34
C SER A 70 4.89 11.17 -14.33
N HIS A 71 3.59 11.20 -14.07
CA HIS A 71 2.94 12.24 -13.25
C HIS A 71 3.54 12.34 -11.85
N PHE A 72 3.69 11.22 -11.15
CA PHE A 72 4.33 11.21 -9.83
C PHE A 72 5.78 11.71 -9.89
N THR A 73 6.56 11.22 -10.86
CA THR A 73 7.98 11.61 -11.01
C THR A 73 8.11 13.11 -11.30
N ALA A 74 7.22 13.67 -12.11
CA ALA A 74 7.21 15.11 -12.40
C ALA A 74 6.81 15.92 -11.16
N TRP A 75 5.77 15.50 -10.44
CA TRP A 75 5.35 16.13 -9.19
C TRP A 75 6.46 16.07 -8.14
N ALA A 76 7.11 14.93 -7.97
CA ALA A 76 8.19 14.74 -7.00
C ALA A 76 9.36 15.70 -7.26
N LYS A 77 9.79 15.84 -8.51
CA LYS A 77 10.86 16.79 -8.90
C LYS A 77 10.54 18.24 -8.58
N GLN A 78 9.27 18.61 -8.55
CA GLN A 78 8.83 19.98 -8.27
C GLN A 78 8.59 20.25 -6.79
N ASN A 79 8.27 19.23 -6.01
CA ASN A 79 7.75 19.37 -4.65
C ASN A 79 8.63 18.73 -3.56
N LEU A 80 9.64 17.95 -3.95
CA LEU A 80 10.51 17.24 -3.02
C LEU A 80 11.97 17.66 -3.26
N ASP A 81 12.67 17.83 -2.13
CA ASP A 81 14.12 18.02 -2.09
C ASP A 81 14.68 16.77 -1.36
N ASP A 82 14.90 15.69 -2.11
CA ASP A 82 15.36 14.40 -1.59
C ASP A 82 16.49 13.87 -2.47
N ASP A 83 17.72 14.34 -2.22
CA ASP A 83 18.92 13.90 -2.93
C ASP A 83 19.18 12.41 -2.75
N ASP A 84 18.77 11.84 -1.59
CA ASP A 84 18.90 10.41 -1.28
C ASP A 84 17.93 9.52 -2.08
N ALA A 85 16.95 10.11 -2.75
CA ALA A 85 16.04 9.35 -3.60
C ALA A 85 16.75 8.80 -4.86
N HIS A 86 17.85 9.42 -5.30
CA HIS A 86 18.48 9.13 -6.57
C HIS A 86 19.47 7.97 -6.48
N HIS A 87 19.27 6.95 -7.30
CA HIS A 87 20.11 5.77 -7.39
C HIS A 87 20.34 5.41 -8.88
N PRO A 88 21.45 4.76 -9.26
CA PRO A 88 21.69 4.34 -10.66
C PRO A 88 20.56 3.52 -11.29
N ALA A 89 19.80 2.78 -10.48
CA ALA A 89 18.64 2.01 -10.94
C ALA A 89 17.36 2.85 -11.11
N GLY A 90 17.32 4.11 -10.66
CA GLY A 90 16.18 5.01 -10.72
C GLY A 90 15.94 5.75 -9.40
N ALA A 91 14.88 6.54 -9.31
CA ALA A 91 14.58 7.30 -8.11
C ALA A 91 13.61 6.56 -7.18
N PHE A 92 13.96 6.46 -5.88
CA PHE A 92 13.19 5.80 -4.82
C PHE A 92 12.88 6.82 -3.71
N TYR A 93 11.75 7.48 -3.83
CA TYR A 93 11.28 8.46 -2.85
C TYR A 93 10.77 7.79 -1.57
N GLN A 94 10.61 8.58 -0.53
CA GLN A 94 10.05 8.11 0.74
C GLN A 94 8.57 7.72 0.57
N ARG A 95 8.10 6.71 1.31
CA ARG A 95 6.68 6.29 1.26
C ARG A 95 5.73 7.41 1.62
N ARG A 96 6.08 8.24 2.63
CA ARG A 96 5.28 9.39 3.03
C ARG A 96 5.15 10.46 1.94
N ASP A 97 6.14 10.57 1.06
CA ASP A 97 6.08 11.54 -0.04
C ASP A 97 5.11 11.10 -1.14
N PHE A 98 4.97 9.79 -1.34
CA PHE A 98 3.91 9.29 -2.19
C PHE A 98 2.51 9.56 -1.60
N ALA A 99 2.34 9.48 -0.27
CA ALA A 99 1.10 9.89 0.38
C ALA A 99 0.80 11.39 0.17
N ARG A 100 1.83 12.26 0.29
CA ARG A 100 1.70 13.70 0.00
C ARG A 100 1.25 13.95 -1.44
N TYR A 101 1.83 13.23 -2.39
CA TYR A 101 1.43 13.30 -3.79
C TYR A 101 -0.04 12.89 -3.99
N VAL A 102 -0.48 11.77 -3.41
CA VAL A 102 -1.87 11.32 -3.50
C VAL A 102 -2.81 12.33 -2.86
N SER A 103 -2.43 12.90 -1.70
CA SER A 103 -3.20 13.95 -1.03
C SER A 103 -3.32 15.22 -1.87
N ALA A 104 -2.25 15.60 -2.58
CA ALA A 104 -2.29 16.74 -3.50
C ALA A 104 -3.28 16.47 -4.65
N CYS A 105 -3.24 15.27 -5.26
CA CYS A 105 -4.20 14.91 -6.30
C CYS A 105 -5.66 14.94 -5.80
N LEU A 106 -5.89 14.51 -4.55
CA LEU A 106 -7.24 14.55 -3.95
C LEU A 106 -7.70 15.98 -3.64
N ALA A 107 -6.78 16.87 -3.26
CA ALA A 107 -7.09 18.28 -2.99
C ALA A 107 -7.52 19.04 -4.23
N ASP A 108 -7.12 18.60 -5.41
CA ASP A 108 -7.51 19.17 -6.70
C ASP A 108 -8.93 18.76 -7.15
N LEU A 109 -9.59 17.84 -6.40
CA LEU A 109 -10.95 17.44 -6.74
C LEU A 109 -11.96 18.56 -6.45
N PRO A 110 -12.87 18.83 -7.38
CA PRO A 110 -13.88 19.87 -7.21
C PRO A 110 -14.95 19.50 -6.17
N GLN A 111 -15.17 18.18 -5.93
CA GLN A 111 -16.15 17.67 -4.99
C GLN A 111 -15.49 17.35 -3.64
N LYS A 112 -16.22 17.65 -2.56
CA LYS A 112 -15.82 17.21 -1.21
C LYS A 112 -16.24 15.77 -0.99
N ILE A 113 -15.26 14.90 -0.75
CA ILE A 113 -15.51 13.48 -0.44
C ILE A 113 -16.02 13.34 0.99
N THR A 114 -17.13 12.61 1.17
CA THR A 114 -17.67 12.29 2.48
C THR A 114 -16.90 11.13 3.10
N GLN A 115 -16.27 11.36 4.24
CA GLN A 115 -15.58 10.33 5.01
C GLN A 115 -16.23 10.18 6.40
N ILE A 116 -16.55 8.95 6.76
CA ILE A 116 -17.02 8.54 8.10
C ILE A 116 -15.80 8.00 8.85
N SER A 117 -15.37 8.72 9.89
CA SER A 117 -14.17 8.38 10.67
C SER A 117 -14.48 7.31 11.72
N GLU A 118 -14.93 6.14 11.27
CA GLU A 118 -15.26 4.99 12.10
C GLU A 118 -14.81 3.69 11.44
N HIS A 119 -14.52 2.67 12.28
CA HIS A 119 -14.27 1.33 11.79
C HIS A 119 -15.56 0.62 11.42
N VAL A 120 -15.58 -0.05 10.29
CA VAL A 120 -16.66 -0.94 9.90
C VAL A 120 -16.46 -2.29 10.58
N ILE A 121 -17.50 -2.75 11.29
CA ILE A 121 -17.50 -4.04 11.97
C ILE A 121 -18.27 -5.11 11.21
N GLN A 122 -19.25 -4.69 10.37
CA GLN A 122 -20.03 -5.61 9.56
C GLN A 122 -20.48 -4.96 8.25
N ALA A 123 -20.47 -5.75 7.19
CA ALA A 123 -21.14 -5.45 5.94
C ALA A 123 -21.96 -6.67 5.51
N ARG A 124 -23.20 -6.45 5.12
CA ARG A 124 -24.11 -7.53 4.68
C ARG A 124 -24.89 -7.12 3.45
N ALA A 125 -25.10 -8.06 2.54
CA ALA A 125 -26.00 -7.86 1.42
C ALA A 125 -27.46 -7.88 1.92
N LEU A 126 -28.26 -6.91 1.47
CA LEU A 126 -29.68 -6.88 1.62
C LEU A 126 -30.28 -7.36 0.30
N THR A 127 -30.75 -8.60 0.27
CA THR A 127 -31.35 -9.20 -0.93
C THR A 127 -32.87 -9.08 -0.84
N ASP A 128 -33.40 -8.01 -1.42
CA ASP A 128 -34.83 -7.91 -1.72
C ASP A 128 -35.02 -7.92 -3.25
N SER A 129 -35.36 -9.07 -3.73
CA SER A 129 -36.00 -9.46 -4.99
C SER A 129 -35.50 -8.91 -6.35
N ALA A 130 -34.84 -7.79 -6.49
CA ALA A 130 -34.33 -7.32 -7.79
C ALA A 130 -32.96 -6.63 -7.73
N ASP A 131 -32.68 -5.91 -6.65
CA ASP A 131 -31.45 -5.14 -6.49
C ASP A 131 -30.74 -5.52 -5.19
N THR A 132 -29.50 -5.97 -5.31
CA THR A 132 -28.66 -6.20 -4.14
C THR A 132 -28.14 -4.87 -3.64
N ARG A 133 -28.51 -4.50 -2.41
CA ARG A 133 -27.94 -3.37 -1.69
C ARG A 133 -27.07 -3.86 -0.54
N TRP A 134 -26.21 -2.99 -0.07
CA TRP A 134 -25.34 -3.29 1.07
C TRP A 134 -25.72 -2.46 2.27
N GLN A 135 -25.72 -3.09 3.44
CA GLN A 135 -25.77 -2.41 4.72
C GLN A 135 -24.41 -2.53 5.39
N VAL A 136 -23.84 -1.39 5.77
CA VAL A 136 -22.57 -1.26 6.47
C VAL A 136 -22.87 -0.81 7.89
N GLU A 137 -22.33 -1.50 8.90
CA GLU A 137 -22.44 -1.15 10.32
C GLU A 137 -21.08 -0.78 10.88
N THR A 138 -21.00 0.35 11.57
CA THR A 138 -19.76 0.87 12.16
C THR A 138 -19.68 0.50 13.65
N GLU A 139 -18.50 0.64 14.24
CA GLU A 139 -18.20 0.29 15.61
C GLU A 139 -19.06 1.00 16.65
N HIS A 140 -19.60 2.18 16.35
CA HIS A 140 -20.52 2.90 17.22
C HIS A 140 -22.00 2.60 16.93
N GLY A 141 -22.29 1.61 16.07
CA GLY A 141 -23.63 1.12 15.77
C GLY A 141 -24.39 1.93 14.71
N ALA A 142 -23.76 2.89 14.06
CA ALA A 142 -24.35 3.59 12.93
C ALA A 142 -24.46 2.65 11.73
N ARG A 143 -25.57 2.80 10.97
CA ARG A 143 -25.86 1.96 9.80
C ARG A 143 -26.06 2.80 8.57
N TYR A 144 -25.37 2.40 7.51
CA TYR A 144 -25.41 3.05 6.21
C TYR A 144 -25.84 2.05 5.15
N GLN A 145 -26.49 2.53 4.10
CA GLN A 145 -26.84 1.70 2.95
C GLN A 145 -26.18 2.27 1.69
N CYS A 146 -25.75 1.39 0.83
CA CYS A 146 -25.23 1.74 -0.48
C CYS A 146 -25.60 0.68 -1.52
N ASP A 147 -25.67 1.09 -2.80
CA ASP A 147 -25.98 0.20 -3.89
C ASP A 147 -24.74 -0.65 -4.28
N HIS A 148 -23.55 -0.06 -4.18
CA HIS A 148 -22.29 -0.75 -4.42
C HIS A 148 -21.36 -0.65 -3.22
N LEU A 149 -20.66 -1.74 -2.91
CA LEU A 149 -19.67 -1.77 -1.84
C LEU A 149 -18.30 -2.20 -2.38
N ILE A 150 -17.29 -1.39 -2.06
CA ILE A 150 -15.91 -1.62 -2.41
C ILE A 150 -15.10 -1.90 -1.14
N LEU A 151 -14.36 -3.01 -1.15
CA LEU A 151 -13.45 -3.37 -0.08
C LEU A 151 -12.04 -2.91 -0.43
N ALA A 152 -11.59 -1.82 0.22
CA ALA A 152 -10.24 -1.26 0.10
C ALA A 152 -9.48 -1.37 1.44
N THR A 153 -9.67 -2.48 2.15
CA THR A 153 -9.24 -2.70 3.54
C THR A 153 -7.73 -2.83 3.73
N GLY A 154 -6.96 -2.88 2.64
CA GLY A 154 -5.51 -3.04 2.70
C GLY A 154 -5.08 -4.41 3.24
N ASN A 155 -3.89 -4.46 3.82
CA ASN A 155 -3.36 -5.67 4.43
C ASN A 155 -3.92 -5.87 5.85
N PRO A 156 -4.19 -7.12 6.27
CA PRO A 156 -4.56 -7.41 7.65
C PRO A 156 -3.41 -7.06 8.62
N LYS A 157 -3.75 -6.98 9.91
CA LYS A 157 -2.71 -6.85 10.94
C LYS A 157 -1.74 -8.03 10.84
N PRO A 158 -0.43 -7.80 10.99
CA PRO A 158 0.53 -8.89 11.02
C PRO A 158 0.20 -9.89 12.15
N ILE A 159 0.45 -11.16 11.88
CA ILE A 159 0.40 -12.22 12.91
C ILE A 159 1.77 -12.90 12.97
N TRP A 160 2.12 -13.43 14.13
CA TRP A 160 3.35 -14.19 14.26
C TRP A 160 3.24 -15.51 13.47
N PRO A 161 4.27 -15.89 12.69
CA PRO A 161 4.27 -17.13 11.93
C PRO A 161 4.56 -18.37 12.79
N CYS A 162 4.81 -18.19 14.09
CA CYS A 162 5.12 -19.23 15.06
C CYS A 162 4.50 -18.88 16.41
N SER A 163 4.44 -19.87 17.30
CA SER A 163 4.00 -19.63 18.68
C SER A 163 5.00 -18.75 19.40
N VAL A 164 4.51 -17.72 20.05
CA VAL A 164 5.28 -16.80 20.90
C VAL A 164 4.91 -17.11 22.35
N HIS A 165 5.93 -17.37 23.19
CA HIS A 165 5.75 -17.70 24.61
C HIS A 165 6.13 -16.53 25.52
N LEU A 166 5.90 -15.30 25.05
CA LEU A 166 6.06 -14.07 25.80
C LEU A 166 4.70 -13.37 25.93
N PRO A 167 4.48 -12.54 26.94
CA PRO A 167 3.29 -11.71 27.02
C PRO A 167 3.13 -10.85 25.78
N ASP A 168 1.88 -10.61 25.34
CA ASP A 168 1.59 -9.81 24.14
C ASP A 168 2.06 -8.36 24.24
N ASP A 169 2.21 -7.84 25.45
CA ASP A 169 2.70 -6.49 25.76
C ASP A 169 4.21 -6.43 26.02
N ASP A 170 4.95 -7.52 25.81
CA ASP A 170 6.39 -7.54 25.97
C ASP A 170 7.04 -6.62 24.93
N LYS A 171 7.72 -5.59 25.41
CA LYS A 171 8.35 -4.55 24.59
C LYS A 171 9.42 -5.07 23.61
N ARG A 172 9.91 -6.28 23.82
CA ARG A 172 10.84 -6.96 22.91
C ARG A 172 10.15 -7.50 21.65
N LEU A 173 8.80 -7.55 21.65
CA LEU A 173 7.98 -8.03 20.54
C LEU A 173 7.46 -6.85 19.72
N ILE A 174 8.06 -6.61 18.58
CA ILE A 174 7.62 -5.59 17.63
C ILE A 174 6.85 -6.28 16.49
N GLN A 175 5.54 -6.40 16.64
CA GLN A 175 4.72 -7.08 15.66
C GLN A 175 4.46 -6.25 14.40
N SER A 176 4.42 -4.93 14.54
CA SER A 176 4.19 -4.02 13.42
C SER A 176 5.23 -2.91 13.40
N VAL A 177 5.91 -2.81 12.29
CA VAL A 177 6.92 -1.76 12.04
C VAL A 177 6.35 -0.56 11.28
N TRP A 178 5.04 -0.57 10.99
CA TRP A 178 4.37 0.49 10.24
C TRP A 178 3.85 1.63 11.12
N LYS A 179 3.84 1.45 12.44
CA LYS A 179 3.30 2.43 13.39
C LYS A 179 4.36 2.86 14.38
N GLY A 180 4.37 4.18 14.67
CA GLY A 180 5.13 4.77 15.76
C GLY A 180 6.64 4.75 15.55
N ASP A 181 7.33 5.02 16.64
CA ASP A 181 8.78 5.14 16.72
C ASP A 181 9.39 3.84 17.27
N TRP A 182 9.00 2.70 16.69
CA TRP A 182 9.46 1.38 17.17
C TRP A 182 10.99 1.32 17.30
N GLN A 183 11.73 2.04 16.42
CA GLN A 183 13.20 2.11 16.47
C GLN A 183 13.71 2.63 17.82
N THR A 184 12.96 3.52 18.47
CA THR A 184 13.35 4.10 19.77
C THR A 184 13.20 3.12 20.92
N SER A 185 12.44 2.05 20.72
CA SER A 185 12.30 0.97 21.71
C SER A 185 13.43 -0.07 21.65
N VAL A 186 14.29 0.01 20.63
CA VAL A 186 15.43 -0.88 20.46
C VAL A 186 16.71 -0.19 20.92
N GLY A 187 17.36 -0.76 21.93
CA GLY A 187 18.65 -0.25 22.40
C GLY A 187 19.72 -0.35 21.32
N SER A 188 20.59 0.65 21.23
CA SER A 188 21.60 0.73 20.15
C SER A 188 22.57 -0.46 20.09
N GLY A 189 22.75 -1.19 21.19
CA GLY A 189 23.62 -2.37 21.29
C GLY A 189 22.87 -3.70 21.42
N GLU A 190 21.55 -3.70 21.36
CA GLU A 190 20.76 -4.92 21.52
C GLU A 190 20.79 -5.78 20.26
N ASP A 191 20.73 -7.10 20.42
CA ASP A 191 20.60 -8.01 19.28
C ASP A 191 19.15 -8.04 18.79
N VAL A 192 18.96 -7.89 17.48
CA VAL A 192 17.65 -7.86 16.82
C VAL A 192 17.45 -9.09 15.95
N ASN A 193 16.34 -9.79 16.15
CA ASN A 193 15.91 -10.89 15.27
C ASN A 193 14.72 -10.45 14.42
N ILE A 194 14.88 -10.46 13.10
CA ILE A 194 13.84 -10.12 12.12
C ILE A 194 13.31 -11.42 11.52
N ILE A 195 12.01 -11.69 11.68
CA ILE A 195 11.35 -12.84 11.10
C ILE A 195 10.71 -12.43 9.77
N GLY A 196 11.23 -12.98 8.69
CA GLY A 196 10.89 -12.60 7.32
C GLY A 196 11.97 -11.76 6.66
N GLY A 197 12.30 -12.06 5.41
CA GLY A 197 13.38 -11.43 4.65
C GLY A 197 12.90 -10.69 3.41
N GLY A 198 11.67 -10.19 3.41
CA GLY A 198 11.14 -9.38 2.30
C GLY A 198 11.63 -7.92 2.34
N LEU A 199 11.07 -7.10 1.45
CA LEU A 199 11.45 -5.68 1.36
C LEU A 199 11.16 -4.89 2.65
N THR A 200 10.14 -5.29 3.43
CA THR A 200 9.90 -4.71 4.76
C THR A 200 11.06 -4.95 5.73
N ALA A 201 11.70 -6.13 5.65
CA ALA A 201 12.90 -6.40 6.46
C ALA A 201 14.06 -5.46 6.08
N MET A 202 14.18 -5.13 4.79
CA MET A 202 15.18 -4.15 4.32
C MET A 202 14.89 -2.75 4.87
N ASP A 203 13.62 -2.32 4.88
CA ASP A 203 13.19 -1.07 5.50
C ASP A 203 13.58 -1.03 7.00
N VAL A 204 13.34 -2.14 7.72
CA VAL A 204 13.69 -2.26 9.15
C VAL A 204 15.20 -2.18 9.38
N ILE A 205 15.99 -2.92 8.59
CA ILE A 205 17.46 -2.90 8.69
C ILE A 205 17.97 -1.49 8.42
N TYR A 206 17.46 -0.84 7.38
CA TYR A 206 17.86 0.52 7.03
C TYR A 206 17.52 1.53 8.13
N ALA A 207 16.32 1.44 8.70
CA ALA A 207 15.89 2.30 9.80
C ALA A 207 16.77 2.11 11.06
N LEU A 208 17.11 0.87 11.41
CA LEU A 208 18.04 0.59 12.52
C LEU A 208 19.44 1.16 12.23
N PHE A 209 19.93 1.01 11.01
CA PHE A 209 21.21 1.58 10.59
C PHE A 209 21.23 3.11 10.72
N GLN A 210 20.19 3.79 10.24
CA GLN A 210 20.04 5.25 10.35
C GLN A 210 19.92 5.71 11.81
N ALA A 211 19.28 4.90 12.68
CA ALA A 211 19.23 5.14 14.12
C ALA A 211 20.56 4.90 14.85
N GLY A 212 21.61 4.48 14.14
CA GLY A 212 22.95 4.25 14.71
C GLY A 212 23.06 2.95 15.50
N HIS A 213 22.22 1.95 15.21
CA HIS A 213 22.26 0.63 15.84
C HIS A 213 23.62 -0.07 15.64
N LYS A 214 24.13 -0.73 16.68
CA LYS A 214 25.44 -1.38 16.72
C LYS A 214 25.37 -2.87 17.07
N GLY A 215 24.21 -3.34 17.56
CA GLY A 215 23.99 -4.74 17.90
C GLY A 215 23.92 -5.65 16.67
N GLN A 216 23.88 -6.94 16.87
CA GLN A 216 23.75 -7.91 15.80
C GLN A 216 22.32 -7.90 15.26
N ILE A 217 22.17 -7.82 13.92
CA ILE A 217 20.88 -8.00 13.25
C ILE A 217 20.87 -9.37 12.57
N LYS A 218 19.97 -10.26 12.99
CA LYS A 218 19.76 -11.58 12.39
C LYS A 218 18.43 -11.61 11.66
N VAL A 219 18.46 -11.94 10.37
CA VAL A 219 17.23 -12.13 9.55
C VAL A 219 16.97 -13.61 9.36
N ILE A 220 15.78 -14.05 9.71
CA ILE A 220 15.34 -15.44 9.62
C ILE A 220 14.38 -15.57 8.45
N THR A 221 14.76 -16.33 7.43
CA THR A 221 13.97 -16.55 6.22
C THR A 221 13.92 -18.04 5.87
N PRO A 222 12.89 -18.52 5.16
CA PRO A 222 12.80 -19.94 4.81
C PRO A 222 13.99 -20.48 4.00
N ASN A 223 14.61 -19.64 3.18
CA ASN A 223 15.69 -20.02 2.26
C ASN A 223 17.03 -19.35 2.59
N GLY A 224 17.13 -18.56 3.68
CA GLY A 224 18.34 -17.82 4.02
C GLY A 224 18.67 -16.69 3.03
N MET A 225 17.74 -16.30 2.15
CA MET A 225 17.97 -15.29 1.12
C MET A 225 17.29 -13.97 1.47
N LEU A 226 17.94 -12.87 1.10
CA LEU A 226 17.39 -11.52 1.10
C LEU A 226 17.03 -11.11 -0.32
N PRO A 227 16.16 -10.10 -0.51
CA PRO A 227 15.84 -9.57 -1.83
C PRO A 227 17.11 -9.12 -2.56
N PRO A 228 17.25 -9.41 -3.85
CA PRO A 228 18.37 -8.91 -4.64
C PRO A 228 18.29 -7.39 -4.77
N VAL A 229 19.46 -6.77 -4.97
CA VAL A 229 19.54 -5.34 -5.29
C VAL A 229 18.87 -5.12 -6.66
N GLN A 230 18.02 -4.09 -6.74
CA GLN A 230 17.40 -3.73 -8.00
C GLN A 230 18.45 -3.26 -8.99
N MET A 231 18.49 -3.92 -10.15
CA MET A 231 19.38 -3.56 -11.25
C MET A 231 18.71 -2.55 -12.19
N PRO A 232 19.50 -1.80 -12.99
CA PRO A 232 18.95 -1.00 -14.08
C PRO A 232 18.03 -1.85 -14.95
N TRP A 233 16.84 -1.34 -15.20
CA TRP A 233 15.76 -2.09 -15.82
C TRP A 233 15.53 -1.62 -17.25
N THR A 234 15.58 -2.52 -18.20
CA THR A 234 15.21 -2.20 -19.58
C THR A 234 13.73 -2.48 -19.75
N VAL A 235 12.98 -1.45 -20.10
CA VAL A 235 11.54 -1.62 -20.44
C VAL A 235 11.47 -2.59 -21.61
N LYS A 236 10.87 -3.76 -21.39
CA LYS A 236 10.56 -4.68 -22.49
C LYS A 236 9.47 -4.07 -23.35
N PRO A 237 9.53 -4.24 -24.67
CA PRO A 237 8.49 -3.73 -25.55
C PRO A 237 7.14 -4.31 -25.14
N ALA A 238 6.09 -3.51 -25.32
CA ALA A 238 4.73 -3.99 -25.11
C ALA A 238 4.50 -5.25 -25.95
N PHE A 239 3.92 -6.26 -25.35
CA PHE A 239 3.55 -7.49 -26.04
C PHE A 239 2.04 -7.69 -25.97
N ASN A 240 1.50 -8.32 -27.01
CA ASN A 240 0.08 -8.65 -27.03
C ASN A 240 -0.17 -9.83 -26.09
N TRP A 241 -0.93 -9.60 -25.03
CA TRP A 241 -1.40 -10.65 -24.17
C TRP A 241 -2.39 -11.53 -24.93
N PRO A 242 -2.26 -12.86 -24.88
CA PRO A 242 -3.29 -13.75 -25.37
C PRO A 242 -4.57 -13.58 -24.53
N GLU A 243 -5.70 -13.97 -25.05
CA GLU A 243 -6.94 -14.03 -24.26
C GLU A 243 -6.74 -14.99 -23.06
N CYS A 244 -6.78 -14.44 -21.86
CA CYS A 244 -6.62 -15.19 -20.60
C CYS A 244 -7.98 -15.23 -19.90
N ARG A 245 -8.48 -16.43 -19.62
CA ARG A 245 -9.78 -16.65 -18.95
C ARG A 245 -9.61 -17.03 -17.48
N THR A 246 -8.45 -17.51 -17.12
CA THR A 246 -8.12 -17.94 -15.75
C THR A 246 -6.79 -17.33 -15.28
N ALA A 247 -6.58 -17.27 -13.96
CA ALA A 247 -5.30 -16.88 -13.39
C ALA A 247 -4.14 -17.77 -13.89
N CYS A 248 -4.41 -19.08 -14.11
CA CYS A 248 -3.43 -20.00 -14.67
C CYS A 248 -3.02 -19.65 -16.09
N ASP A 249 -3.95 -19.11 -16.91
CA ASP A 249 -3.64 -18.69 -18.27
C ASP A 249 -2.73 -17.45 -18.24
N VAL A 250 -2.99 -16.51 -17.33
CA VAL A 250 -2.13 -15.32 -17.14
C VAL A 250 -0.71 -15.74 -16.74
N VAL A 251 -0.56 -16.64 -15.76
CA VAL A 251 0.76 -17.13 -15.32
C VAL A 251 1.47 -17.86 -16.45
N ARG A 252 0.75 -18.68 -17.21
CA ARG A 252 1.32 -19.43 -18.35
C ARG A 252 1.77 -18.49 -19.46
N ALA A 253 0.95 -17.50 -19.81
CA ALA A 253 1.28 -16.48 -20.78
C ALA A 253 2.50 -15.66 -20.33
N ALA A 254 2.53 -15.19 -19.08
CA ALA A 254 3.66 -14.49 -18.51
C ALA A 254 4.97 -15.30 -18.61
N ARG A 255 4.95 -16.57 -18.24
CA ARG A 255 6.12 -17.47 -18.35
C ARG A 255 6.60 -17.62 -19.79
N SER A 256 5.67 -17.78 -20.73
CA SER A 256 5.99 -17.94 -22.16
C SER A 256 6.62 -16.69 -22.74
N ILE A 257 6.14 -15.49 -22.34
CA ILE A 257 6.57 -14.21 -22.88
C ILE A 257 7.89 -13.74 -22.25
N LEU A 258 8.03 -13.94 -20.92
CA LEU A 258 9.19 -13.49 -20.16
C LEU A 258 10.35 -14.50 -20.17
N GLY A 259 10.07 -15.74 -20.57
CA GLY A 259 11.05 -16.82 -20.60
C GLY A 259 11.49 -17.27 -19.20
N PRO A 260 12.65 -17.95 -19.07
CA PRO A 260 13.12 -18.49 -17.79
C PRO A 260 13.42 -17.41 -16.75
N ASP A 261 13.65 -16.16 -17.19
CA ASP A 261 13.97 -15.04 -16.31
C ASP A 261 12.75 -14.34 -15.70
N TRP A 262 11.54 -14.84 -15.95
CA TRP A 262 10.32 -14.23 -15.43
C TRP A 262 10.31 -14.09 -13.90
N THR A 263 11.01 -14.97 -13.17
CA THR A 263 11.17 -14.91 -11.72
C THR A 263 12.21 -13.91 -11.25
N GLN A 264 13.07 -13.41 -12.15
CA GLN A 264 14.10 -12.42 -11.88
C GLN A 264 13.60 -10.98 -12.07
N ILE A 265 12.37 -10.81 -12.53
CA ILE A 265 11.69 -9.53 -12.51
C ILE A 265 11.34 -9.29 -11.05
N SER A 266 12.28 -8.68 -10.34
CA SER A 266 12.02 -8.24 -8.97
C SER A 266 10.97 -7.13 -9.01
N TRP A 267 9.99 -7.33 -8.21
CA TRP A 267 8.89 -6.43 -7.91
C TRP A 267 9.39 -5.13 -7.30
#